data_a4093d1d0f4eb6820f7566c75741364d
#
_entry.id   a4093d1d0f4eb6820f7566c75741364d
#
_cell.length_a   1.000
_cell.length_b   1.000
_cell.length_c   1.000
_cell.angle_alpha   90.00
_cell.angle_beta   90.00
_cell.angle_gamma   90.00
#
_symmetry.space_group_name_H-M   'P 1'
#
loop_
_entity.id
_entity.type
_entity.pdbx_description
1 polymer ?
#
loop_
_entity_poly.entity_id
_entity_poly.type
_entity_poly.pdbx_seq_one_letter_code
_entity_poly.pdbx_strand_id
1 'polypeptide(L)'
;PAEYEIPARHSLPIPFKRIPRYVETFTADFVLEPRKESSDHHTLIVQGDPQIKDFFWDNSAEAYRDVVIPDIIKTRKSIATPCYGIELGDVIYNELTVYPVYLHNTDRVNMVTFNVIGNHDHDQTTLLKDSLGTMHYEMHLGPTCYSANIGRVHYIFIDDILYDRKDAKESYRHG
;
A
#
# COMPACT_ATOMS: atom_id res chain seq x y z
N PRO A 1 2.97 -14.76 -12.10
CA PRO A 1 2.77 -16.18 -11.94
C PRO A 1 3.24 -16.66 -10.57
N ALA A 2 2.60 -17.69 -10.00
CA ALA A 2 2.89 -18.15 -8.63
C ALA A 2 4.30 -18.73 -8.43
N GLU A 3 4.95 -19.11 -9.54
CA GLU A 3 6.31 -19.69 -9.54
C GLU A 3 7.42 -18.64 -9.40
N TYR A 4 7.06 -17.34 -9.44
CA TYR A 4 8.01 -16.24 -9.37
C TYR A 4 7.81 -15.43 -8.10
N GLU A 5 8.89 -14.80 -7.65
CA GLU A 5 8.80 -13.82 -6.58
C GLU A 5 7.96 -12.61 -7.01
N ILE A 6 7.30 -11.98 -6.07
CA ILE A 6 6.55 -10.77 -6.33
C ILE A 6 7.57 -9.64 -6.54
N PRO A 7 7.61 -8.99 -7.73
CA PRO A 7 8.49 -7.87 -7.93
C PRO A 7 8.21 -6.79 -6.90
N ALA A 8 9.23 -6.41 -6.16
CA ALA A 8 9.11 -5.38 -5.14
C ALA A 8 10.31 -4.43 -5.19
N ARG A 9 10.07 -3.19 -4.84
CA ARG A 9 11.12 -2.22 -4.52
C ARG A 9 11.10 -2.04 -3.01
N HIS A 10 12.11 -2.57 -2.35
CA HIS A 10 12.08 -2.72 -0.91
C HIS A 10 10.85 -3.55 -0.48
N SER A 11 10.01 -3.03 0.40
CA SER A 11 8.79 -3.70 0.84
C SER A 11 7.57 -3.45 -0.06
N LEU A 12 7.64 -2.48 -0.98
CA LEU A 12 6.52 -2.13 -1.84
C LEU A 12 6.47 -3.04 -3.08
N PRO A 13 5.39 -3.80 -3.31
CA PRO A 13 5.22 -4.55 -4.54
C PRO A 13 5.07 -3.60 -5.74
N ILE A 14 5.78 -3.89 -6.82
CA ILE A 14 5.73 -3.10 -8.07
C ILE A 14 5.33 -3.96 -9.28
N PRO A 15 4.16 -4.61 -9.26
CA PRO A 15 3.71 -5.45 -10.36
C PRO A 15 3.16 -4.65 -11.55
N PHE A 16 3.44 -3.36 -11.63
CA PHE A 16 2.87 -2.44 -12.60
C PHE A 16 3.93 -1.50 -13.19
N LYS A 17 3.62 -0.94 -14.33
CA LYS A 17 4.36 0.14 -14.98
C LYS A 17 3.40 1.27 -15.31
N ARG A 18 3.77 2.50 -15.00
CA ARG A 18 3.00 3.68 -15.43
C ARG A 18 3.22 3.90 -16.91
N ILE A 19 2.14 4.01 -17.66
CA ILE A 19 2.19 4.39 -19.07
C ILE A 19 2.29 5.92 -19.12
N PRO A 20 3.36 6.47 -19.74
CA PRO A 20 3.47 7.92 -19.92
C PRO A 20 2.29 8.45 -20.75
N ARG A 21 1.83 9.67 -20.43
CA ARG A 21 0.80 10.33 -21.25
C ARG A 21 1.35 10.61 -22.65
N TYR A 22 0.48 10.56 -23.64
CA TYR A 22 0.76 10.94 -25.04
C TYR A 22 1.77 10.03 -25.77
N VAL A 23 1.90 8.77 -25.38
CA VAL A 23 2.66 7.78 -26.15
C VAL A 23 1.70 6.88 -26.94
N GLU A 24 2.03 6.62 -28.22
CA GLU A 24 1.26 5.69 -29.04
C GLU A 24 1.58 4.24 -28.76
N THR A 25 2.84 3.98 -28.36
CA THR A 25 3.33 2.64 -28.06
C THR A 25 4.15 2.66 -26.78
N PHE A 26 3.93 1.70 -25.89
CA PHE A 26 4.67 1.55 -24.66
C PHE A 26 5.06 0.08 -24.46
N THR A 27 6.37 -0.16 -24.27
CA THR A 27 6.89 -1.49 -23.94
C THR A 27 7.14 -1.57 -22.44
N ALA A 28 6.61 -2.60 -21.80
CA ALA A 28 6.78 -2.85 -20.38
C ALA A 28 7.46 -4.21 -20.17
N ASP A 29 8.73 -4.19 -19.80
CA ASP A 29 9.50 -5.38 -19.45
C ASP A 29 9.50 -5.56 -17.93
N PHE A 30 9.25 -6.78 -17.46
CA PHE A 30 9.32 -7.17 -16.07
C PHE A 30 10.39 -8.22 -15.88
N VAL A 31 11.33 -7.98 -14.97
CA VAL A 31 12.28 -8.99 -14.53
C VAL A 31 11.57 -9.85 -13.48
N LEU A 32 11.51 -11.15 -13.75
CA LEU A 32 10.90 -12.12 -12.85
C LEU A 32 12.00 -13.03 -12.28
N GLU A 33 12.06 -13.14 -10.97
CA GLU A 33 12.96 -14.05 -10.27
C GLU A 33 12.20 -15.32 -9.87
N PRO A 34 12.71 -16.52 -10.22
CA PRO A 34 12.09 -17.75 -9.77
C PRO A 34 12.02 -17.82 -8.24
N ARG A 35 10.88 -18.26 -7.73
CA ARG A 35 10.68 -18.43 -6.30
C ARG A 35 11.52 -19.58 -5.76
N LYS A 36 12.21 -19.36 -4.65
CA LYS A 36 13.07 -20.37 -4.01
C LYS A 36 12.28 -21.39 -3.19
N GLU A 37 11.17 -20.95 -2.61
CA GLU A 37 10.30 -21.74 -1.74
C GLU A 37 8.84 -21.61 -2.16
N SER A 38 8.06 -22.68 -1.99
CA SER A 38 6.62 -22.61 -2.22
C SER A 38 5.95 -21.65 -1.25
N SER A 39 5.02 -20.85 -1.74
CA SER A 39 4.16 -20.01 -0.91
C SER A 39 2.71 -20.52 -0.85
N ASP A 40 2.49 -21.79 -1.15
CA ASP A 40 1.16 -22.43 -1.02
C ASP A 40 0.66 -22.37 0.44
N HIS A 41 1.59 -22.44 1.39
CA HIS A 41 1.37 -22.14 2.79
C HIS A 41 2.13 -20.87 3.13
N HIS A 42 1.42 -19.77 3.36
CA HIS A 42 2.00 -18.49 3.70
C HIS A 42 1.21 -17.84 4.84
N THR A 43 1.83 -16.89 5.47
CA THR A 43 1.24 -16.09 6.55
C THR A 43 1.05 -14.65 6.09
N LEU A 44 -0.08 -14.05 6.48
CA LEU A 44 -0.32 -12.63 6.30
C LEU A 44 -0.24 -11.92 7.65
N ILE A 45 0.51 -10.84 7.71
CA ILE A 45 0.40 -9.83 8.78
C ILE A 45 -0.47 -8.73 8.23
N VAL A 46 -1.64 -8.58 8.83
CA VAL A 46 -2.64 -7.60 8.40
C VAL A 46 -2.69 -6.47 9.41
N GLN A 47 -2.58 -5.26 8.94
CA GLN A 47 -2.69 -4.04 9.72
C GLN A 47 -3.80 -3.18 9.10
N GLY A 48 -4.61 -2.55 9.93
CA GLY A 48 -5.62 -1.60 9.50
C GLY A 48 -5.42 -0.26 10.17
N ASP A 49 -5.70 0.80 9.45
CA ASP A 49 -5.82 2.16 9.95
C ASP A 49 -4.63 2.66 10.79
N PRO A 50 -3.38 2.60 10.33
CA PRO A 50 -2.28 3.16 11.10
C PRO A 50 -2.40 4.67 11.26
N GLN A 51 -3.06 5.34 10.33
CA GLN A 51 -3.42 6.77 10.36
C GLN A 51 -2.26 7.65 10.84
N ILE A 52 -1.07 7.42 10.29
CA ILE A 52 0.12 8.13 10.71
C ILE A 52 0.08 9.60 10.32
N LYS A 53 0.55 10.43 11.23
CA LYS A 53 0.69 11.89 11.08
C LYS A 53 1.88 12.39 11.86
N ASP A 54 2.41 13.51 11.44
CA ASP A 54 3.61 14.15 12.01
C ASP A 54 3.30 15.58 12.45
N PHE A 55 2.27 15.75 13.28
CA PHE A 55 1.93 17.04 13.86
C PHE A 55 2.63 17.24 15.20
N PHE A 56 2.95 18.49 15.54
CA PHE A 56 3.64 18.85 16.77
C PHE A 56 2.97 18.32 18.06
N TRP A 57 1.65 18.19 18.06
CA TRP A 57 0.86 17.74 19.22
C TRP A 57 0.27 16.35 19.10
N ASP A 58 0.44 15.70 17.95
CA ASP A 58 -0.08 14.36 17.68
C ASP A 58 0.81 13.68 16.63
N ASN A 59 1.92 13.13 17.11
CA ASN A 59 2.93 12.48 16.28
C ASN A 59 2.80 10.96 16.34
N SER A 60 1.81 10.43 15.64
CA SER A 60 1.64 8.97 15.52
C SER A 60 2.70 8.32 14.61
N ALA A 61 3.37 9.10 13.75
CA ALA A 61 4.50 8.60 12.95
C ALA A 61 5.65 8.12 13.84
N GLU A 62 5.89 8.80 14.97
CA GLU A 62 6.89 8.36 15.96
C GLU A 62 6.49 7.05 16.64
N ALA A 63 5.25 6.94 17.08
CA ALA A 63 4.73 5.70 17.66
C ALA A 63 4.77 4.53 16.66
N TYR A 64 4.43 4.81 15.40
CA TYR A 64 4.54 3.82 14.33
C TYR A 64 5.98 3.33 14.16
N ARG A 65 6.95 4.25 14.12
CA ARG A 65 8.38 3.95 14.00
C ARG A 65 8.94 3.16 15.18
N ASP A 66 8.59 3.53 16.41
CA ASP A 66 9.27 3.08 17.63
C ASP A 66 8.55 1.95 18.37
N VAL A 67 7.26 1.76 18.09
CA VAL A 67 6.45 0.73 18.74
C VAL A 67 5.92 -0.28 17.72
N VAL A 68 5.16 0.18 16.72
CA VAL A 68 4.43 -0.71 15.80
C VAL A 68 5.41 -1.49 14.91
N ILE A 69 6.33 -0.80 14.26
CA ILE A 69 7.30 -1.44 13.36
C ILE A 69 8.20 -2.45 14.09
N PRO A 70 8.77 -2.16 15.27
CA PRO A 70 9.52 -3.15 16.04
C PRO A 70 8.70 -4.40 16.41
N ASP A 71 7.41 -4.23 16.73
CA ASP A 71 6.54 -5.36 17.06
C ASP A 71 6.24 -6.23 15.83
N ILE A 72 5.97 -5.60 14.68
CA ILE A 72 5.81 -6.32 13.40
C ILE A 72 7.10 -7.07 13.03
N ILE A 73 8.27 -6.45 13.18
CA ILE A 73 9.56 -7.10 12.92
C ILE A 73 9.75 -8.32 13.82
N LYS A 74 9.42 -8.20 15.10
CA LYS A 74 9.49 -9.31 16.06
C LYS A 74 8.55 -10.44 15.66
N THR A 75 7.30 -10.11 15.34
CA THR A 75 6.27 -11.06 14.92
C THR A 75 6.71 -11.79 13.64
N ARG A 76 7.14 -11.04 12.61
CA ARG A 76 7.61 -11.61 11.35
C ARG A 76 8.76 -12.61 11.56
N LYS A 77 9.72 -12.28 12.43
CA LYS A 77 10.86 -13.17 12.73
C LYS A 77 10.47 -14.48 13.41
N SER A 78 9.32 -14.55 14.04
CA SER A 78 8.78 -15.77 14.66
C SER A 78 8.04 -16.68 13.67
N ILE A 79 7.75 -16.18 12.45
CA ILE A 79 7.00 -16.89 11.42
C ILE A 79 8.00 -17.64 10.53
N ALA A 80 7.83 -18.94 10.42
CA ALA A 80 8.68 -19.82 9.61
C ALA A 80 8.25 -19.91 8.14
N THR A 81 6.98 -19.62 7.83
CA THR A 81 6.44 -19.64 6.47
C THR A 81 6.76 -18.36 5.71
N PRO A 82 6.73 -18.37 4.38
CA PRO A 82 6.70 -17.12 3.60
C PRO A 82 5.65 -16.16 4.16
N CYS A 83 6.04 -14.91 4.38
CA CYS A 83 5.22 -13.93 5.10
C CYS A 83 5.06 -12.66 4.26
N TYR A 84 3.84 -12.17 4.19
CA TYR A 84 3.47 -10.96 3.45
C TYR A 84 2.67 -10.03 4.35
N GLY A 85 2.81 -8.73 4.12
CA GLY A 85 2.02 -7.70 4.78
C GLY A 85 0.80 -7.30 3.95
N ILE A 86 -0.27 -6.94 4.62
CA ILE A 86 -1.41 -6.23 4.01
C ILE A 86 -1.75 -5.05 4.91
N GLU A 87 -1.79 -3.87 4.31
CA GLU A 87 -2.27 -2.64 4.90
C GLU A 87 -3.66 -2.32 4.36
N LEU A 88 -4.67 -2.27 5.21
CA LEU A 88 -6.09 -2.18 4.83
C LEU A 88 -6.61 -0.75 4.63
N GLY A 89 -5.74 0.19 4.34
CA GLY A 89 -6.10 1.58 4.11
C GLY A 89 -5.89 2.49 5.30
N ASP A 90 -6.20 3.76 5.09
CA ASP A 90 -5.94 4.83 6.05
C ASP A 90 -4.51 4.81 6.58
N VAL A 91 -3.56 4.65 5.64
CA VAL A 91 -2.13 4.60 5.96
C VAL A 91 -1.69 5.88 6.64
N ILE A 92 -2.17 7.00 6.12
CA ILE A 92 -1.92 8.34 6.66
C ILE A 92 -3.24 8.96 7.15
N TYR A 93 -3.14 10.04 7.93
CA TYR A 93 -4.30 10.80 8.37
C TYR A 93 -4.35 12.16 7.66
N ASN A 94 -4.78 12.18 6.38
CA ASN A 94 -4.91 13.37 5.54
C ASN A 94 -3.60 14.15 5.29
N GLU A 95 -2.47 13.67 5.78
CA GLU A 95 -1.17 14.34 5.66
C GLU A 95 -0.31 13.64 4.60
N LEU A 96 -0.51 13.98 3.34
CA LEU A 96 0.12 13.34 2.18
C LEU A 96 1.66 13.35 2.21
N THR A 97 2.26 14.28 2.94
CA THR A 97 3.71 14.40 3.11
C THR A 97 4.33 13.30 3.95
N VAL A 98 3.52 12.51 4.65
CA VAL A 98 3.97 11.44 5.56
C VAL A 98 4.22 10.10 4.83
N TYR A 99 3.77 9.92 3.59
CA TYR A 99 4.03 8.68 2.83
C TYR A 99 5.51 8.24 2.80
N PRO A 100 6.51 9.13 2.59
CA PRO A 100 7.91 8.73 2.66
C PRO A 100 8.31 8.18 4.04
N VAL A 101 7.72 8.72 5.13
CA VAL A 101 7.97 8.22 6.50
C VAL A 101 7.39 6.82 6.67
N TYR A 102 6.16 6.58 6.20
CA TYR A 102 5.54 5.27 6.18
C TYR A 102 6.42 4.26 5.41
N LEU A 103 6.77 4.56 4.17
CA LEU A 103 7.58 3.67 3.33
C LEU A 103 8.93 3.35 3.95
N HIS A 104 9.63 4.35 4.47
CA HIS A 104 10.92 4.16 5.14
C HIS A 104 10.80 3.19 6.33
N ASN A 105 9.74 3.32 7.12
CA ASN A 105 9.54 2.47 8.29
C ASN A 105 9.10 1.05 7.91
N THR A 106 8.20 0.92 6.94
CA THR A 106 7.73 -0.38 6.45
C THR A 106 8.86 -1.18 5.80
N ASP A 107 9.80 -0.52 5.12
CA ASP A 107 10.99 -1.17 4.55
C ASP A 107 11.86 -1.88 5.60
N ARG A 108 11.88 -1.38 6.83
CA ARG A 108 12.63 -2.01 7.95
C ARG A 108 12.10 -3.40 8.31
N VAL A 109 10.84 -3.67 8.00
CA VAL A 109 10.23 -4.99 8.23
C VAL A 109 10.83 -6.05 7.30
N ASN A 110 11.34 -5.66 6.14
CA ASN A 110 11.86 -6.54 5.10
C ASN A 110 10.83 -7.62 4.69
N MET A 111 9.64 -7.17 4.35
CA MET A 111 8.50 -8.00 3.96
C MET A 111 7.71 -7.28 2.87
N VAL A 112 7.35 -7.98 1.81
CA VAL A 112 6.48 -7.41 0.77
C VAL A 112 5.13 -7.10 1.39
N THR A 113 4.72 -5.84 1.35
CA THR A 113 3.48 -5.33 1.95
C THR A 113 2.59 -4.74 0.86
N PHE A 114 1.41 -5.29 0.70
CA PHE A 114 0.37 -4.80 -0.18
C PHE A 114 -0.42 -3.70 0.52
N ASN A 115 -0.75 -2.64 -0.20
CA ASN A 115 -1.48 -1.52 0.38
C ASN A 115 -2.83 -1.36 -0.31
N VAL A 116 -3.88 -1.19 0.46
CA VAL A 116 -5.20 -0.74 0.01
C VAL A 116 -5.33 0.74 0.31
N ILE A 117 -6.03 1.49 -0.49
CA ILE A 117 -6.31 2.89 -0.23
C ILE A 117 -7.46 3.01 0.77
N GLY A 118 -7.35 3.96 1.72
CA GLY A 118 -8.44 4.35 2.62
C GLY A 118 -8.92 5.77 2.35
N ASN A 119 -9.95 6.21 3.06
CA ASN A 119 -10.51 7.54 2.84
C ASN A 119 -9.57 8.68 3.27
N HIS A 120 -8.73 8.45 4.28
CA HIS A 120 -7.72 9.43 4.71
C HIS A 120 -6.51 9.51 3.79
N ASP A 121 -6.36 8.57 2.89
CA ASP A 121 -5.29 8.55 1.87
C ASP A 121 -5.60 9.41 0.65
N HIS A 122 -6.83 9.89 0.51
CA HIS A 122 -7.24 10.78 -0.57
C HIS A 122 -6.80 12.22 -0.32
N ASP A 123 -6.36 12.90 -1.38
CA ASP A 123 -6.10 14.33 -1.34
C ASP A 123 -7.40 15.12 -1.29
N GLN A 124 -7.79 15.53 -0.11
CA GLN A 124 -9.02 16.29 0.16
C GLN A 124 -8.98 17.71 -0.38
N THR A 125 -7.84 18.18 -0.85
CA THR A 125 -7.70 19.52 -1.45
C THR A 125 -8.08 19.54 -2.93
N THR A 126 -8.16 18.37 -3.57
CA THR A 126 -8.58 18.22 -4.95
C THR A 126 -10.10 18.39 -5.06
N LEU A 127 -10.53 19.46 -5.72
CA LEU A 127 -11.90 19.99 -5.61
C LEU A 127 -12.98 19.28 -6.42
N LEU A 128 -12.64 18.39 -7.37
CA LEU A 128 -13.62 18.13 -8.43
C LEU A 128 -13.67 16.69 -8.98
N LYS A 129 -12.70 15.82 -8.65
CA LYS A 129 -12.69 14.47 -9.23
C LYS A 129 -12.01 13.49 -8.29
N ASP A 130 -12.69 12.41 -8.04
CA ASP A 130 -12.17 11.25 -7.31
C ASP A 130 -10.79 10.81 -7.79
N SER A 131 -10.60 10.65 -9.10
CA SER A 131 -9.32 10.30 -9.72
C SER A 131 -8.16 11.29 -9.48
N LEU A 132 -8.43 12.49 -8.98
CA LEU A 132 -7.39 13.42 -8.55
C LEU A 132 -7.06 13.23 -7.07
N GLY A 133 -8.02 12.78 -6.28
CA GLY A 133 -7.83 12.45 -4.87
C GLY A 133 -6.83 11.31 -4.64
N THR A 134 -6.78 10.36 -5.57
CA THR A 134 -5.89 9.19 -5.48
C THR A 134 -4.46 9.42 -5.96
N MET A 135 -4.18 10.54 -6.64
CA MET A 135 -2.89 10.77 -7.31
C MET A 135 -1.67 10.67 -6.37
N HIS A 136 -1.76 11.23 -5.17
CA HIS A 136 -0.66 11.17 -4.20
C HIS A 136 -0.43 9.74 -3.69
N TYR A 137 -1.50 9.02 -3.38
CA TYR A 137 -1.41 7.61 -3.04
C TYR A 137 -0.74 6.82 -4.17
N GLU A 138 -1.22 6.96 -5.40
CA GLU A 138 -0.67 6.26 -6.55
C GLU A 138 0.80 6.58 -6.81
N MET A 139 1.23 7.80 -6.54
CA MET A 139 2.65 8.18 -6.68
C MET A 139 3.56 7.42 -5.74
N HIS A 140 3.10 7.14 -4.53
CA HIS A 140 3.89 6.51 -3.47
C HIS A 140 3.68 5.01 -3.37
N LEU A 141 2.43 4.55 -3.43
CA LEU A 141 2.04 3.17 -3.13
C LEU A 141 1.58 2.36 -4.35
N GLY A 142 1.26 3.02 -5.46
CA GLY A 142 0.87 2.36 -6.71
C GLY A 142 -0.65 2.39 -6.97
N PRO A 143 -1.15 1.49 -7.83
CA PRO A 143 -2.55 1.50 -8.22
C PRO A 143 -3.48 1.28 -7.03
N THR A 144 -4.66 1.90 -7.06
CA THR A 144 -5.69 1.71 -6.02
C THR A 144 -6.42 0.38 -6.16
N CYS A 145 -6.52 -0.14 -7.40
CA CYS A 145 -7.12 -1.45 -7.70
C CYS A 145 -6.10 -2.36 -8.39
N TYR A 146 -5.84 -3.53 -7.82
CA TYR A 146 -4.92 -4.50 -8.40
C TYR A 146 -5.13 -5.90 -7.82
N SER A 147 -4.38 -6.88 -8.28
CA SER A 147 -4.41 -8.23 -7.73
C SER A 147 -3.03 -8.88 -7.71
N ALA A 148 -2.87 -9.90 -6.87
CA ALA A 148 -1.66 -10.69 -6.76
C ALA A 148 -1.97 -12.15 -6.50
N ASN A 149 -1.13 -13.04 -7.03
CA ASN A 149 -1.17 -14.47 -6.69
C ASN A 149 -0.06 -14.78 -5.69
N ILE A 150 -0.44 -15.35 -4.56
CA ILE A 150 0.50 -15.87 -3.56
C ILE A 150 0.18 -17.35 -3.38
N GLY A 151 1.07 -18.22 -3.84
CA GLY A 151 0.79 -19.64 -3.90
C GLY A 151 -0.48 -19.92 -4.71
N ARG A 152 -1.43 -20.63 -4.12
CA ARG A 152 -2.72 -20.98 -4.74
C ARG A 152 -3.84 -20.00 -4.51
N VAL A 153 -3.57 -18.89 -3.80
CA VAL A 153 -4.57 -17.88 -3.48
C VAL A 153 -4.42 -16.68 -4.39
N HIS A 154 -5.54 -16.23 -4.95
CA HIS A 154 -5.63 -14.97 -5.71
C HIS A 154 -6.20 -13.89 -4.80
N TYR A 155 -5.40 -12.87 -4.51
CA TYR A 155 -5.77 -11.71 -3.72
C TYR A 155 -6.20 -10.58 -4.63
N ILE A 156 -7.31 -9.93 -4.31
CA ILE A 156 -7.82 -8.77 -5.03
C ILE A 156 -7.89 -7.62 -4.04
N PHE A 157 -7.26 -6.51 -4.41
CA PHE A 157 -7.22 -5.25 -3.66
C PHE A 157 -8.07 -4.24 -4.40
N ILE A 158 -9.07 -3.68 -3.75
CA ILE A 158 -10.11 -2.86 -4.36
C ILE A 158 -10.19 -1.53 -3.61
N ASP A 159 -10.26 -0.46 -4.38
CA ASP A 159 -10.69 0.84 -3.93
C ASP A 159 -12.22 0.87 -4.01
N ASP A 160 -12.89 0.94 -2.88
CA ASP A 160 -14.35 1.03 -2.76
C ASP A 160 -14.81 2.41 -2.26
N ILE A 161 -13.90 3.39 -2.30
CA ILE A 161 -14.15 4.73 -1.81
C ILE A 161 -14.37 5.68 -2.97
N LEU A 162 -15.50 6.35 -3.00
CA LEU A 162 -15.78 7.45 -3.92
C LEU A 162 -15.64 8.78 -3.19
N TYR A 163 -14.68 9.59 -3.60
CA TYR A 163 -14.55 10.95 -3.12
C TYR A 163 -15.48 11.89 -3.91
N ASP A 164 -16.56 12.36 -3.29
CA ASP A 164 -17.50 13.31 -3.86
C ASP A 164 -17.67 14.53 -2.95
N ARG A 165 -17.15 15.67 -3.38
CA ARG A 165 -17.22 16.93 -2.62
C ARG A 165 -18.53 17.71 -2.81
N LYS A 166 -19.55 17.16 -3.42
CA LYS A 166 -20.82 17.88 -3.64
C LYS A 166 -21.54 18.25 -2.35
N ASP A 167 -21.24 17.54 -1.27
CA ASP A 167 -21.75 17.85 0.06
C ASP A 167 -20.60 18.21 1.01
N ALA A 168 -20.59 19.44 1.49
CA ALA A 168 -19.55 19.94 2.41
C ALA A 168 -19.51 19.21 3.78
N LYS A 169 -20.42 18.28 4.02
CA LYS A 169 -20.53 17.50 5.26
C LYS A 169 -20.01 16.07 5.12
N GLU A 170 -20.02 15.48 3.93
CA GLU A 170 -19.52 14.13 3.69
C GLU A 170 -18.79 14.13 2.35
N SER A 171 -17.47 14.16 2.40
CA SER A 171 -16.62 14.17 1.20
C SER A 171 -16.43 12.77 0.61
N TYR A 172 -16.89 11.74 1.28
CA TYR A 172 -16.74 10.35 0.86
C TYR A 172 -18.09 9.65 0.77
N ARG A 173 -18.23 8.83 -0.28
CA ARG A 173 -19.29 7.83 -0.37
C ARG A 173 -18.61 6.47 -0.38
N HIS A 174 -19.05 5.61 0.51
CA HIS A 174 -18.66 4.21 0.48
C HIS A 174 -19.39 3.49 -0.65
N GLY A 175 -18.65 2.69 -1.40
CA GLY A 175 -19.18 1.81 -2.43
C GLY A 175 -19.94 0.61 -1.84
#